data_694207c4df239807af30db225f621cea
#
_entry.id   694207c4df239807af30db225f621cea
#
_cell.length_a   1.000
_cell.length_b   1.000
_cell.length_c   1.000
_cell.angle_alpha   90.00
_cell.angle_beta   90.00
_cell.angle_gamma   90.00
#
_symmetry.space_group_name_H-M   'P 1'
#
loop_
_entity.id
_entity.type
_entity.pdbx_description
1 polymer ?
#
loop_
_entity_poly.entity_id
_entity_poly.type
_entity_poly.pdbx_seq_one_letter_code
_entity_poly.pdbx_strand_id
1 'polypeptide(L)'
;MGNYPKPIDAYSLNDWFNSEKENPIIVDVREQSELELASFKQEFLHIPLSKVNLEYVQEIIGGLLDRKIVVICHAGIRSYNFFQWSLDNNIVSEIWNLEEGIDGWSRYIDSTIARY
;
A
#
# COMPACT_ATOMS: atom_id res chain seq x y z
N MET A 1 -17.02 -9.96 11.40
CA MET A 1 -16.52 -8.91 11.87
C MET A 1 -15.38 -8.37 11.12
N GLY A 2 -15.14 -7.31 10.82
CA GLY A 2 -13.92 -6.64 10.51
C GLY A 2 -13.14 -6.99 9.25
N ASN A 3 -13.72 -7.66 8.27
CA ASN A 3 -13.00 -7.91 7.02
C ASN A 3 -13.15 -6.72 6.08
N TYR A 4 -12.70 -5.58 6.54
CA TYR A 4 -12.72 -4.36 5.74
C TYR A 4 -11.40 -3.61 5.93
N PRO A 5 -11.03 -2.77 4.96
CA PRO A 5 -9.78 -2.03 5.02
C PRO A 5 -9.71 -1.11 6.24
N LYS A 6 -8.57 -1.15 6.93
CA LYS A 6 -8.26 -0.17 7.96
C LYS A 6 -7.69 1.06 7.25
N PRO A 7 -8.27 2.23 7.43
CA PRO A 7 -7.71 3.43 6.83
C PRO A 7 -6.49 3.91 7.61
N ILE A 8 -5.51 4.46 6.90
CA ILE A 8 -4.41 5.20 7.50
C ILE A 8 -4.17 6.45 6.67
N ASP A 9 -4.01 7.59 7.32
CA ASP A 9 -3.69 8.83 6.62
C ASP A 9 -2.17 9.02 6.49
N ALA A 10 -1.78 10.00 5.67
CA ALA A 10 -0.36 10.23 5.39
C ALA A 10 0.43 10.59 6.66
N TYR A 11 -0.15 11.41 7.52
CA TYR A 11 0.53 11.82 8.75
C TYR A 11 0.78 10.63 9.68
N SER A 12 -0.21 9.76 9.84
CA SER A 12 -0.09 8.58 10.69
C SER A 12 0.93 7.60 10.14
N LEU A 13 0.97 7.41 8.83
CA LEU A 13 1.98 6.55 8.21
C LEU A 13 3.39 7.15 8.39
N ASN A 14 3.52 8.47 8.22
CA ASN A 14 4.80 9.13 8.43
C ASN A 14 5.30 8.96 9.87
N ASP A 15 4.38 9.11 10.84
CA ASP A 15 4.71 8.89 12.25
C ASP A 15 5.18 7.47 12.48
N TRP A 16 4.55 6.50 11.82
CA TRP A 16 4.96 5.10 11.93
C TRP A 16 6.41 4.90 11.44
N PHE A 17 6.75 5.45 10.27
CA PHE A 17 8.13 5.37 9.76
C PHE A 17 9.15 6.02 10.69
N ASN A 18 8.75 7.05 11.43
CA ASN A 18 9.63 7.79 12.35
C ASN A 18 9.60 7.22 13.77
N SER A 19 8.85 6.16 14.01
CA SER A 19 8.77 5.53 15.32
C SER A 19 9.86 4.46 15.49
N GLU A 20 9.98 3.92 16.69
CA GLU A 20 10.87 2.79 16.96
C GLU A 20 10.26 1.44 16.59
N LYS A 21 8.99 1.44 16.17
CA LYS A 21 8.30 0.22 15.76
C LYS A 21 8.83 -0.24 14.41
N GLU A 22 8.71 -1.54 14.16
CA GLU A 22 9.03 -2.10 12.86
C GLU A 22 8.19 -1.42 11.78
N ASN A 23 8.82 -1.02 10.69
CA ASN A 23 8.13 -0.39 9.56
C ASN A 23 7.14 -1.35 8.93
N PRO A 24 6.00 -0.84 8.45
CA PRO A 24 5.08 -1.68 7.68
C PRO A 24 5.71 -2.04 6.33
N ILE A 25 5.22 -3.11 5.73
CA ILE A 25 5.52 -3.42 4.34
C ILE A 25 4.63 -2.55 3.47
N ILE A 26 5.22 -1.80 2.57
CA ILE A 26 4.45 -0.99 1.61
C ILE A 26 4.23 -1.80 0.35
N VAL A 27 2.98 -1.87 -0.10
CA VAL A 27 2.62 -2.52 -1.36
C VAL A 27 1.99 -1.47 -2.27
N ASP A 28 2.65 -1.18 -3.40
CA ASP A 28 2.15 -0.23 -4.39
C ASP A 28 1.46 -1.01 -5.50
N VAL A 29 0.18 -0.73 -5.70
CA VAL A 29 -0.65 -1.46 -6.69
C VAL A 29 -0.85 -0.67 -7.98
N ARG A 30 -0.13 0.43 -8.16
CA ARG A 30 -0.18 1.22 -9.39
C ARG A 30 0.51 0.49 -10.54
N GLU A 31 0.26 0.95 -11.76
CA GLU A 31 0.92 0.39 -12.93
C GLU A 31 2.36 0.91 -13.04
N GLN A 32 3.21 0.18 -13.75
CA GLN A 32 4.61 0.53 -13.92
C GLN A 32 4.80 1.95 -14.47
N SER A 33 3.95 2.36 -15.41
CA SER A 33 4.03 3.70 -15.99
C SER A 33 3.82 4.81 -14.96
N GLU A 34 3.01 4.54 -13.93
CA GLU A 34 2.77 5.52 -12.87
C GLU A 34 3.99 5.65 -11.94
N LEU A 35 4.71 4.55 -11.71
CA LEU A 35 5.95 4.60 -10.91
C LEU A 35 7.00 5.48 -11.58
N GLU A 36 6.98 5.57 -12.90
CA GLU A 36 7.90 6.43 -13.65
C GLU A 36 7.54 7.91 -13.52
N LEU A 37 6.26 8.20 -13.24
CA LEU A 37 5.81 9.58 -13.03
C LEU A 37 6.08 10.04 -11.59
N ALA A 38 5.83 9.18 -10.63
CA ALA A 38 5.99 9.48 -9.23
C ALA A 38 6.19 8.19 -8.44
N SER A 39 7.21 8.11 -7.63
CA SER A 39 7.53 6.90 -6.87
C SER A 39 7.68 7.20 -5.39
N PHE A 40 7.14 6.29 -4.57
CA PHE A 40 7.31 6.34 -3.12
C PHE A 40 8.79 6.13 -2.81
N LYS A 41 9.32 6.91 -1.86
CA LYS A 41 10.76 6.89 -1.60
C LYS A 41 11.20 5.87 -0.56
N GLN A 42 10.29 5.40 0.26
CA GLN A 42 10.56 4.30 1.15
C GLN A 42 10.51 2.99 0.35
N GLU A 43 11.13 1.95 0.88
CA GLU A 43 11.12 0.63 0.26
C GLU A 43 9.69 0.11 0.08
N PHE A 44 9.37 -0.45 -1.06
CA PHE A 44 8.03 -0.98 -1.32
C PHE A 44 8.08 -2.19 -2.26
N LEU A 45 7.04 -3.01 -2.19
CA LEU A 45 6.79 -4.09 -3.13
C LEU A 45 5.82 -3.59 -4.21
N HIS A 46 6.07 -3.93 -5.45
CA HIS A 46 5.20 -3.51 -6.56
C HIS A 46 4.34 -4.67 -7.02
N ILE A 47 3.03 -4.53 -6.88
CA ILE A 47 2.05 -5.52 -7.35
C ILE A 47 1.01 -4.78 -8.19
N PRO A 48 1.30 -4.54 -9.50
CA PRO A 48 0.35 -3.80 -10.33
C PRO A 48 -0.95 -4.58 -10.50
N LEU A 49 -2.09 -3.89 -10.36
CA LEU A 49 -3.39 -4.55 -10.43
C LEU A 49 -3.62 -5.28 -11.75
N SER A 50 -3.04 -4.82 -12.84
CA SER A 50 -3.17 -5.49 -14.14
C SER A 50 -2.58 -6.91 -14.14
N LYS A 51 -1.72 -7.23 -13.17
CA LYS A 51 -1.06 -8.53 -13.07
C LYS A 51 -1.49 -9.33 -11.84
N VAL A 52 -2.48 -8.82 -11.10
CA VAL A 52 -2.90 -9.48 -9.87
C VAL A 52 -3.60 -10.80 -10.16
N ASN A 53 -3.12 -11.87 -9.53
CA ASN A 53 -3.83 -13.12 -9.38
C ASN A 53 -3.37 -13.77 -8.08
N LEU A 54 -4.10 -14.75 -7.59
CA LEU A 54 -3.84 -15.34 -6.29
C LEU A 54 -2.44 -15.92 -6.18
N GLU A 55 -2.01 -16.66 -7.18
CA GLU A 55 -0.69 -17.30 -7.19
C GLU A 55 0.43 -16.26 -7.12
N TYR A 56 0.34 -15.21 -7.95
CA TYR A 56 1.34 -14.15 -8.00
C TYR A 56 1.47 -13.42 -6.66
N VAL A 57 0.32 -13.06 -6.07
CA VAL A 57 0.31 -12.35 -4.79
C VAL A 57 0.82 -13.24 -3.66
N GLN A 58 0.43 -14.50 -3.63
CA GLN A 58 0.93 -15.44 -2.63
C GLN A 58 2.43 -15.63 -2.73
N GLU A 59 2.98 -15.65 -3.94
CA GLU A 59 4.42 -15.76 -4.16
C GLU A 59 5.17 -14.57 -3.56
N ILE A 60 4.63 -13.35 -3.72
CA ILE A 60 5.28 -12.14 -3.24
C ILE A 60 5.06 -11.93 -1.74
N ILE A 61 3.83 -12.10 -1.27
CA ILE A 61 3.43 -11.73 0.08
C ILE A 61 3.45 -12.92 1.06
N GLY A 62 3.42 -14.14 0.54
CA GLY A 62 3.27 -15.34 1.38
C GLY A 62 4.22 -15.45 2.55
N GLY A 63 5.44 -14.95 2.44
CA GLY A 63 6.42 -14.96 3.52
C GLY A 63 6.28 -13.80 4.50
N LEU A 64 5.28 -12.92 4.31
CA LEU A 64 5.11 -11.69 5.07
C LEU A 64 3.80 -11.67 5.85
N LEU A 65 3.18 -12.83 6.07
CA LEU A 65 1.84 -12.92 6.66
C LEU A 65 1.77 -12.41 8.10
N ASP A 66 2.88 -12.39 8.82
CA ASP A 66 2.98 -11.86 10.18
C ASP A 66 3.36 -10.38 10.21
N ARG A 67 3.56 -9.77 9.05
CA ARG A 67 3.92 -8.36 8.96
C ARG A 67 2.68 -7.51 8.70
N LYS A 68 2.75 -6.26 9.13
CA LYS A 68 1.71 -5.27 8.85
C LYS A 68 1.97 -4.68 7.47
N ILE A 69 0.91 -4.54 6.68
CA ILE A 69 1.01 -4.11 5.29
C ILE A 69 0.18 -2.86 5.07
N VAL A 70 0.76 -1.88 4.39
CA VAL A 70 0.04 -0.68 3.93
C VAL A 70 0.02 -0.70 2.41
N VAL A 71 -1.17 -0.68 1.82
CA VAL A 71 -1.34 -0.68 0.38
C VAL A 71 -1.54 0.74 -0.10
N ILE A 72 -0.83 1.13 -1.15
CA ILE A 72 -0.94 2.46 -1.74
C ILE A 72 -1.29 2.39 -3.21
N CYS A 73 -2.01 3.42 -3.67
CA CYS A 73 -2.24 3.67 -5.09
C CYS A 73 -2.19 5.18 -5.33
N HIS A 74 -2.79 5.69 -6.42
CA HIS A 74 -2.75 7.13 -6.67
C HIS A 74 -3.55 7.93 -5.63
N ALA A 75 -4.81 7.54 -5.40
CA ALA A 75 -5.73 8.32 -4.55
C ALA A 75 -6.52 7.48 -3.53
N GLY A 76 -6.20 6.22 -3.34
CA GLY A 76 -6.78 5.38 -2.29
C GLY A 76 -7.89 4.43 -2.74
N ILE A 77 -8.34 4.48 -3.99
CA ILE A 77 -9.47 3.65 -4.47
C ILE A 77 -9.01 2.26 -4.90
N ARG A 78 -8.01 2.18 -5.75
CA ARG A 78 -7.49 0.89 -6.24
C ARG A 78 -6.88 0.07 -5.09
N SER A 79 -6.20 0.72 -4.17
CA SER A 79 -5.61 0.06 -3.02
C SER A 79 -6.69 -0.48 -2.08
N TYR A 80 -7.81 0.22 -1.94
CA TYR A 80 -8.94 -0.27 -1.18
C TYR A 80 -9.48 -1.57 -1.79
N ASN A 81 -9.65 -1.62 -3.10
CA ASN A 81 -10.15 -2.79 -3.80
C ASN A 81 -9.19 -3.98 -3.70
N PHE A 82 -7.89 -3.72 -3.82
CA PHE A 82 -6.86 -4.75 -3.64
C PHE A 82 -6.92 -5.32 -2.22
N PHE A 83 -7.06 -4.45 -1.24
CA PHE A 83 -7.16 -4.84 0.14
C PHE A 83 -8.35 -5.77 0.37
N GLN A 84 -9.53 -5.39 -0.14
CA GLN A 84 -10.74 -6.19 0.04
C GLN A 84 -10.56 -7.57 -0.61
N TRP A 85 -9.99 -7.60 -1.81
CA TRP A 85 -9.69 -8.84 -2.51
C TRP A 85 -8.74 -9.72 -1.69
N SER A 86 -7.72 -9.13 -1.09
CA SER A 86 -6.74 -9.87 -0.28
C SER A 86 -7.38 -10.48 0.96
N LEU A 87 -8.25 -9.74 1.64
CA LEU A 87 -8.99 -10.25 2.78
C LEU A 87 -9.92 -11.38 2.38
N ASP A 88 -10.64 -11.23 1.27
CA ASP A 88 -11.57 -12.22 0.78
C ASP A 88 -10.88 -13.53 0.40
N ASN A 89 -9.60 -13.45 0.05
CA ASN A 89 -8.79 -14.61 -0.31
C ASN A 89 -7.86 -15.07 0.82
N ASN A 90 -8.02 -14.53 2.02
CA ASN A 90 -7.26 -14.90 3.21
C ASN A 90 -5.74 -14.80 3.02
N ILE A 91 -5.27 -13.80 2.24
CA ILE A 91 -3.86 -13.66 1.94
C ILE A 91 -3.09 -13.05 3.10
N VAL A 92 -3.67 -12.02 3.74
CA VAL A 92 -3.06 -11.34 4.90
C VAL A 92 -4.12 -11.08 5.95
N SER A 93 -3.68 -10.94 7.21
CA SER A 93 -4.59 -10.71 8.32
C SER A 93 -4.66 -9.26 8.78
N GLU A 94 -3.65 -8.44 8.50
CA GLU A 94 -3.63 -7.06 8.95
C GLU A 94 -3.08 -6.15 7.85
N ILE A 95 -3.97 -5.37 7.28
CA ILE A 95 -3.71 -4.54 6.12
C ILE A 95 -4.35 -3.16 6.31
N TRP A 96 -3.65 -2.12 5.92
CA TRP A 96 -4.16 -0.75 5.89
C TRP A 96 -4.21 -0.22 4.47
N ASN A 97 -5.15 0.69 4.20
CA ASN A 97 -5.24 1.44 2.97
C ASN A 97 -4.78 2.88 3.23
N LEU A 98 -3.78 3.36 2.50
CA LEU A 98 -3.39 4.76 2.56
C LEU A 98 -4.47 5.58 1.86
N GLU A 99 -5.28 6.31 2.65
CA GLU A 99 -6.55 6.87 2.19
C GLU A 99 -6.47 7.77 0.96
N GLU A 100 -5.48 8.63 0.88
CA GLU A 100 -5.31 9.53 -0.26
C GLU A 100 -4.17 9.10 -1.17
N GLY A 101 -3.64 7.91 -0.96
CA GLY A 101 -2.60 7.34 -1.79
C GLY A 101 -1.33 8.17 -1.86
N ILE A 102 -0.55 7.97 -2.92
CA ILE A 102 0.68 8.73 -3.13
C ILE A 102 0.39 10.22 -3.38
N ASP A 103 -0.78 10.56 -3.89
CA ASP A 103 -1.17 11.95 -4.08
C ASP A 103 -1.22 12.69 -2.74
N GLY A 104 -1.89 12.11 -1.75
CA GLY A 104 -1.94 12.69 -0.41
C GLY A 104 -0.57 12.71 0.25
N TRP A 105 0.21 11.64 0.08
CA TRP A 105 1.57 11.59 0.60
C TRP A 105 2.43 12.73 0.04
N SER A 106 2.34 12.97 -1.27
CA SER A 106 3.05 14.08 -1.91
C SER A 106 2.62 15.43 -1.36
N ARG A 107 1.30 15.62 -1.19
CA ARG A 107 0.76 16.90 -0.71
C ARG A 107 1.15 17.22 0.73
N TYR A 108 1.14 16.23 1.60
CA TYR A 108 1.23 16.46 3.04
C TYR A 108 2.60 16.14 3.64
N ILE A 109 3.34 15.21 3.04
CA ILE A 109 4.57 14.70 3.63
C ILE A 109 5.80 14.98 2.77
N ASP A 110 5.78 14.62 1.49
CA ASP A 110 6.96 14.69 0.63
C ASP A 110 6.66 15.38 -0.69
N SER A 111 6.80 16.70 -0.69
CA SER A 111 6.53 17.53 -1.87
C SER A 111 7.52 17.32 -3.01
N THR A 112 8.58 16.54 -2.80
CA THR A 112 9.52 16.21 -3.89
C THR A 112 8.97 15.10 -4.80
N ILE A 113 7.92 14.41 -4.38
CA ILE A 113 7.23 13.44 -5.23
C ILE A 113 6.26 14.20 -6.12
N ALA A 114 6.37 13.98 -7.44
CA ALA A 114 5.50 14.66 -8.39
C ALA A 114 4.03 14.26 -8.20
N ARG A 115 3.14 15.20 -8.44
CA ARG A 115 1.69 14.92 -8.49
C ARG A 115 1.30 14.75 -9.95
N TYR A 116 0.38 13.81 -10.20
CA TYR A 116 -0.03 13.53 -11.58
C TYR A 116 -1.53 13.25 -11.65
#